data_b32acde64a8ef9204206f09debde56ef
#
_entry.id   b32acde64a8ef9204206f09debde56ef
#
_cell.length_a   1.000
_cell.length_b   1.000
_cell.length_c   1.000
_cell.angle_alpha   90.00
_cell.angle_beta   90.00
_cell.angle_gamma   90.00
#
_symmetry.space_group_name_H-M   'P 1'
#
loop_
_entity.id
_entity.type
_entity.pdbx_description
1 polymer ?
#
loop_
_entity_poly.entity_id
_entity_poly.type
_entity_poly.pdbx_seq_one_letter_code
_entity_poly.pdbx_strand_id
1 'polypeptide(L)'
;MGQSTYEIEWERQRARTGLPPKHLAVHRWYLRMDRPWEVADRDPPMDGLTIMRAHDPSIAFYRFLYHTAGEEFVWGDRRRMSDETLAGLIKNPDVHVMVLYKQGTPAGFFDINFSDPNETEIKYFALLPGFIGQGLGSYLLTQSIRYAGQRKVPLVLDTCTLDHPSALENYRKRGFVVYDEDDEEYPDPRLDGTIRRDAGQHVPLAE
;
A
#
# COMPACT_ATOMS: atom_id res chain seq x y z
N MET A 1 23.58 5.58 -18.68
CA MET A 1 22.80 5.61 -17.44
C MET A 1 22.77 4.19 -16.92
N GLY A 2 23.27 3.94 -15.70
CA GLY A 2 23.24 2.58 -15.12
C GLY A 2 21.81 2.21 -14.72
N GLN A 3 21.47 0.94 -14.85
CA GLN A 3 20.21 0.39 -14.34
C GLN A 3 20.11 0.68 -12.82
N SER A 4 18.91 1.00 -12.36
CA SER A 4 18.66 1.18 -10.93
C SER A 4 18.85 -0.16 -10.20
N THR A 5 19.16 -0.13 -8.91
CA THR A 5 19.24 -1.34 -8.08
C THR A 5 17.96 -2.15 -8.16
N TYR A 6 16.82 -1.49 -8.26
CA TYR A 6 15.49 -2.08 -8.42
C TYR A 6 15.35 -2.85 -9.74
N GLU A 7 15.76 -2.27 -10.88
CA GLU A 7 15.72 -2.94 -12.19
C GLU A 7 16.58 -4.20 -12.22
N ILE A 8 17.78 -4.12 -11.62
CA ILE A 8 18.68 -5.29 -11.54
C ILE A 8 18.06 -6.41 -10.69
N GLU A 9 17.43 -6.08 -9.58
CA GLU A 9 16.79 -7.05 -8.68
C GLU A 9 15.56 -7.69 -9.33
N TRP A 10 14.77 -6.88 -10.02
CA TRP A 10 13.64 -7.30 -10.81
C TRP A 10 14.03 -8.29 -11.93
N GLU A 11 15.06 -7.99 -12.72
CA GLU A 11 15.56 -8.88 -13.77
C GLU A 11 16.08 -10.22 -13.21
N ARG A 12 16.75 -10.19 -12.07
CA ARG A 12 17.21 -11.40 -11.36
C ARG A 12 16.04 -12.28 -10.93
N GLN A 13 15.00 -11.69 -10.39
CA GLN A 13 13.81 -12.43 -9.96
C GLN A 13 13.08 -13.05 -11.14
N ARG A 14 12.86 -12.29 -12.21
CA ARG A 14 12.25 -12.79 -13.45
C ARG A 14 13.04 -13.96 -14.07
N ALA A 15 14.36 -13.87 -14.08
CA ALA A 15 15.22 -14.97 -14.57
C ALA A 15 15.14 -16.22 -13.68
N ARG A 16 14.92 -16.05 -12.37
CA ARG A 16 14.78 -17.15 -11.42
C ARG A 16 13.46 -17.90 -11.54
N THR A 17 12.36 -17.18 -11.73
CA THR A 17 11.00 -17.77 -11.75
C THR A 17 10.62 -18.39 -13.09
N GLY A 18 11.27 -18.00 -14.20
CA GLY A 18 10.97 -18.53 -15.55
C GLY A 18 9.53 -18.26 -16.00
N LEU A 19 8.93 -17.15 -15.56
CA LEU A 19 7.52 -16.84 -15.74
C LEU A 19 7.08 -16.79 -17.22
N PRO A 20 5.84 -17.19 -17.51
CA PRO A 20 5.26 -17.01 -18.82
C PRO A 20 5.10 -15.51 -19.15
N PRO A 21 5.09 -15.14 -20.43
CA PRO A 21 4.75 -13.79 -20.84
C PRO A 21 3.44 -13.31 -20.20
N LYS A 22 3.35 -12.03 -19.88
CA LYS A 22 2.18 -11.35 -19.30
C LYS A 22 2.02 -11.43 -17.76
N HIS A 23 2.89 -12.09 -17.07
CA HIS A 23 2.93 -12.06 -15.60
C HIS A 23 4.17 -11.33 -15.10
N LEU A 24 3.99 -10.55 -14.05
CA LEU A 24 5.06 -9.91 -13.32
C LEU A 24 5.57 -10.89 -12.27
N ALA A 25 6.89 -11.06 -12.19
CA ALA A 25 7.50 -11.75 -11.07
C ALA A 25 7.52 -10.78 -9.89
N VAL A 26 6.88 -11.12 -8.81
CA VAL A 26 6.75 -10.26 -7.62
C VAL A 26 7.34 -10.97 -6.43
N HIS A 27 8.29 -10.32 -5.77
CA HIS A 27 8.76 -10.74 -4.47
C HIS A 27 8.03 -9.93 -3.40
N ARG A 28 7.47 -10.63 -2.42
CA ARG A 28 6.67 -10.06 -1.34
C ARG A 28 7.32 -10.30 0.01
N TRP A 29 7.35 -9.27 0.84
CA TRP A 29 7.77 -9.33 2.23
C TRP A 29 6.56 -9.16 3.14
N TYR A 30 6.40 -10.06 4.09
CA TYR A 30 5.40 -9.97 5.15
C TYR A 30 6.07 -9.42 6.40
N LEU A 31 5.53 -8.33 6.92
CA LEU A 31 6.13 -7.61 8.04
C LEU A 31 5.20 -7.57 9.24
N ARG A 32 5.80 -7.61 10.42
CA ARG A 32 5.08 -7.60 11.69
C ARG A 32 5.71 -6.62 12.67
N MET A 33 4.86 -5.98 13.46
CA MET A 33 5.22 -5.18 14.63
C MET A 33 4.43 -5.71 15.82
N ASP A 34 5.12 -6.28 16.81
CA ASP A 34 4.45 -6.94 17.95
C ASP A 34 3.77 -5.97 18.91
N ARG A 35 4.28 -4.74 19.02
CA ARG A 35 3.79 -3.74 19.98
C ARG A 35 3.51 -2.38 19.32
N PRO A 36 2.56 -2.30 18.38
CA PRO A 36 2.28 -1.03 17.68
C PRO A 36 1.79 0.07 18.63
N TRP A 37 1.25 -0.26 19.80
CA TRP A 37 0.79 0.69 20.81
C TRP A 37 1.93 1.39 21.58
N GLU A 38 3.18 0.95 21.45
CA GLU A 38 4.36 1.59 22.04
C GLU A 38 4.97 2.66 21.11
N VAL A 39 4.49 2.77 19.90
CA VAL A 39 5.01 3.76 18.94
C VAL A 39 4.63 5.17 19.39
N ALA A 40 5.66 5.98 19.59
CA ALA A 40 5.50 7.37 19.99
C ALA A 40 4.74 8.19 18.94
N ASP A 41 4.00 9.18 19.39
CA ASP A 41 3.32 10.10 18.49
C ASP A 41 4.33 10.94 17.70
N ARG A 42 3.85 11.47 16.59
CA ARG A 42 4.62 12.35 15.75
C ARG A 42 3.80 13.58 15.41
N ASP A 43 4.36 14.72 15.67
CA ASP A 43 3.76 15.99 15.26
C ASP A 43 3.56 16.05 13.75
N PRO A 44 2.48 16.66 13.28
CA PRO A 44 2.28 16.91 11.87
C PRO A 44 3.44 17.74 11.32
N PRO A 45 4.01 17.38 10.15
CA PRO A 45 5.15 18.10 9.58
C PRO A 45 4.80 19.50 9.08
N MET A 46 3.52 19.84 9.03
CA MET A 46 2.97 21.14 8.60
C MET A 46 1.55 21.34 9.10
N ASP A 47 1.05 22.55 9.07
CA ASP A 47 -0.33 22.88 9.40
C ASP A 47 -1.32 22.41 8.33
N GLY A 48 -2.60 22.31 8.72
CA GLY A 48 -3.70 21.99 7.81
C GLY A 48 -3.82 20.53 7.44
N LEU A 49 -3.20 19.63 8.23
CA LEU A 49 -3.34 18.19 8.10
C LEU A 49 -4.46 17.67 9.01
N THR A 50 -5.28 16.79 8.46
CA THR A 50 -6.33 16.08 9.21
C THR A 50 -6.43 14.65 8.69
N ILE A 51 -6.53 13.68 9.60
CA ILE A 51 -6.84 12.29 9.25
C ILE A 51 -8.27 12.00 9.69
N MET A 52 -9.10 11.54 8.76
CA MET A 52 -10.51 11.24 9.03
C MET A 52 -10.87 9.84 8.54
N ARG A 53 -11.71 9.15 9.31
CA ARG A 53 -12.32 7.90 8.85
C ARG A 53 -13.47 8.20 7.88
N ALA A 54 -13.46 7.54 6.73
CA ALA A 54 -14.62 7.45 5.85
C ALA A 54 -15.51 6.31 6.36
N HIS A 55 -16.56 6.63 7.15
CA HIS A 55 -17.40 5.61 7.80
C HIS A 55 -18.30 4.84 6.81
N ASP A 56 -18.72 5.48 5.73
CA ASP A 56 -19.51 4.86 4.64
C ASP A 56 -18.95 5.39 3.30
N PRO A 57 -17.73 4.95 2.90
CA PRO A 57 -17.15 5.43 1.66
C PRO A 57 -17.99 5.00 0.46
N SER A 58 -18.31 5.96 -0.42
CA SER A 58 -18.86 5.60 -1.72
C SER A 58 -17.82 4.85 -2.55
N ILE A 59 -18.28 3.94 -3.41
CA ILE A 59 -17.39 3.20 -4.32
C ILE A 59 -16.55 4.16 -5.17
N ALA A 60 -17.16 5.23 -5.69
CA ALA A 60 -16.48 6.22 -6.51
C ALA A 60 -15.36 6.93 -5.73
N PHE A 61 -15.61 7.31 -4.47
CA PHE A 61 -14.59 7.94 -3.62
C PHE A 61 -13.43 6.99 -3.31
N TYR A 62 -13.75 5.74 -2.96
CA TYR A 62 -12.70 4.76 -2.70
C TYR A 62 -11.88 4.43 -3.96
N ARG A 63 -12.55 4.25 -5.11
CA ARG A 63 -11.84 4.05 -6.39
C ARG A 63 -10.96 5.24 -6.75
N PHE A 64 -11.40 6.46 -6.49
CA PHE A 64 -10.56 7.64 -6.68
C PHE A 64 -9.26 7.53 -5.86
N LEU A 65 -9.33 7.23 -4.57
CA LEU A 65 -8.16 7.07 -3.72
C LEU A 65 -7.23 5.94 -4.22
N TYR A 66 -7.81 4.76 -4.40
CA TYR A 66 -7.07 3.55 -4.81
C TYR A 66 -6.44 3.69 -6.18
N HIS A 67 -7.19 4.20 -7.17
CA HIS A 67 -6.69 4.36 -8.53
C HIS A 67 -5.61 5.42 -8.61
N THR A 68 -5.82 6.56 -7.96
CA THR A 68 -4.85 7.67 -7.99
C THR A 68 -3.54 7.30 -7.30
N ALA A 69 -3.61 6.66 -6.13
CA ALA A 69 -2.42 6.25 -5.40
C ALA A 69 -1.71 5.06 -6.05
N GLY A 70 -2.47 4.06 -6.49
CA GLY A 70 -1.94 2.77 -6.95
C GLY A 70 -1.57 2.73 -8.43
N GLU A 71 -1.80 3.80 -9.21
CA GLU A 71 -1.45 3.84 -10.63
C GLU A 71 0.03 3.56 -10.84
N GLU A 72 0.90 4.26 -10.11
CA GLU A 72 2.36 4.12 -10.22
C GLU A 72 2.90 2.83 -9.59
N PHE A 73 2.11 2.12 -8.78
CA PHE A 73 2.48 0.87 -8.12
C PHE A 73 1.81 -0.36 -8.72
N VAL A 74 1.19 -0.19 -9.90
CA VAL A 74 0.56 -1.28 -10.67
C VAL A 74 -0.53 -2.01 -9.87
N TRP A 75 -1.26 -1.31 -8.98
CA TRP A 75 -2.33 -1.90 -8.18
C TRP A 75 -3.55 -2.25 -9.04
N GLY A 76 -3.73 -3.54 -9.32
CA GLY A 76 -4.82 -4.05 -10.17
C GLY A 76 -5.99 -4.67 -9.39
N ASP A 77 -5.77 -5.18 -8.17
CA ASP A 77 -6.71 -6.07 -7.49
C ASP A 77 -8.11 -5.45 -7.30
N ARG A 78 -8.19 -4.31 -6.63
CA ARG A 78 -9.48 -3.67 -6.39
C ARG A 78 -10.06 -2.95 -7.62
N ARG A 79 -9.25 -2.77 -8.68
CA ARG A 79 -9.74 -2.27 -9.96
C ARG A 79 -10.59 -3.30 -10.69
N ARG A 80 -10.22 -4.60 -10.56
CA ARG A 80 -10.92 -5.72 -11.18
C ARG A 80 -12.18 -6.15 -10.42
N MET A 81 -12.34 -5.73 -9.16
CA MET A 81 -13.51 -6.06 -8.36
C MET A 81 -14.78 -5.39 -8.89
N SER A 82 -15.89 -6.12 -8.86
CA SER A 82 -17.22 -5.53 -9.04
C SER A 82 -17.52 -4.51 -7.93
N ASP A 83 -18.44 -3.60 -8.18
CA ASP A 83 -18.86 -2.62 -7.17
C ASP A 83 -19.45 -3.31 -5.94
N GLU A 84 -20.17 -4.41 -6.12
CA GLU A 84 -20.75 -5.19 -5.02
C GLU A 84 -19.66 -5.82 -4.15
N THR A 85 -18.66 -6.46 -4.77
CA THR A 85 -17.52 -7.07 -4.06
C THR A 85 -16.74 -6.01 -3.30
N LEU A 86 -16.42 -4.89 -3.96
CA LEU A 86 -15.70 -3.79 -3.34
C LEU A 86 -16.49 -3.16 -2.19
N ALA A 87 -17.81 -2.98 -2.35
CA ALA A 87 -18.67 -2.47 -1.29
C ALA A 87 -18.65 -3.40 -0.07
N GLY A 88 -18.71 -4.71 -0.27
CA GLY A 88 -18.63 -5.70 0.82
C GLY A 88 -17.34 -5.60 1.62
N LEU A 89 -16.24 -5.22 0.98
CA LEU A 89 -14.95 -5.01 1.65
C LEU A 89 -14.89 -3.69 2.40
N ILE A 90 -15.10 -2.57 1.71
CA ILE A 90 -14.83 -1.23 2.27
C ILE A 90 -15.91 -0.74 3.23
N LYS A 91 -17.07 -1.36 3.22
CA LYS A 91 -18.18 -1.09 4.15
C LYS A 91 -18.28 -2.12 5.28
N ASN A 92 -17.37 -3.10 5.30
CA ASN A 92 -17.29 -4.00 6.44
C ASN A 92 -16.97 -3.20 7.71
N PRO A 93 -17.69 -3.38 8.83
CA PRO A 93 -17.47 -2.63 10.08
C PRO A 93 -16.03 -2.80 10.62
N ASP A 94 -15.38 -3.92 10.34
CA ASP A 94 -14.01 -4.22 10.73
C ASP A 94 -12.96 -3.66 9.77
N VAL A 95 -13.35 -3.06 8.65
CA VAL A 95 -12.45 -2.39 7.72
C VAL A 95 -12.58 -0.87 7.85
N HIS A 96 -11.48 -0.22 8.19
CA HIS A 96 -11.46 1.22 8.37
C HIS A 96 -10.65 1.90 7.28
N VAL A 97 -11.34 2.64 6.41
CA VAL A 97 -10.70 3.51 5.40
C VAL A 97 -10.41 4.85 6.04
N MET A 98 -9.13 5.18 6.20
CA MET A 98 -8.65 6.41 6.80
C MET A 98 -8.02 7.30 5.74
N VAL A 99 -8.40 8.55 5.68
CA VAL A 99 -7.94 9.49 4.64
C VAL A 99 -7.21 10.65 5.29
N LEU A 100 -5.99 10.91 4.82
CA LEU A 100 -5.24 12.11 5.14
C LEU A 100 -5.69 13.24 4.21
N TYR A 101 -6.09 14.33 4.79
CA TYR A 101 -6.39 15.57 4.08
C TYR A 101 -5.30 16.61 4.37
N LYS A 102 -4.91 17.34 3.33
CA LYS A 102 -4.11 18.56 3.41
C LYS A 102 -4.93 19.72 2.91
N GLN A 103 -5.27 20.65 3.80
CA GLN A 103 -6.11 21.81 3.47
C GLN A 103 -7.41 21.42 2.74
N GLY A 104 -8.07 20.36 3.20
CA GLY A 104 -9.32 19.87 2.61
C GLY A 104 -9.18 18.99 1.37
N THR A 105 -7.97 18.82 0.82
CA THR A 105 -7.72 17.94 -0.33
C THR A 105 -7.21 16.59 0.13
N PRO A 106 -7.74 15.45 -0.34
CA PRO A 106 -7.18 14.13 -0.06
C PRO A 106 -5.71 14.05 -0.49
N ALA A 107 -4.83 13.68 0.43
CA ALA A 107 -3.39 13.65 0.24
C ALA A 107 -2.79 12.25 0.37
N GLY A 108 -3.53 11.32 0.95
CA GLY A 108 -3.15 9.94 1.13
C GLY A 108 -4.23 9.17 1.87
N PHE A 109 -4.07 7.87 1.97
CA PHE A 109 -5.00 7.03 2.72
C PHE A 109 -4.32 5.77 3.22
N PHE A 110 -4.97 5.10 4.14
CA PHE A 110 -4.66 3.73 4.53
C PHE A 110 -5.94 2.98 4.90
N ASP A 111 -5.93 1.69 4.61
CA ASP A 111 -6.99 0.76 5.02
C ASP A 111 -6.46 -0.13 6.13
N ILE A 112 -7.23 -0.24 7.20
CA ILE A 112 -6.94 -1.19 8.28
C ILE A 112 -8.05 -2.21 8.36
N ASN A 113 -7.66 -3.47 8.44
CA ASN A 113 -8.53 -4.60 8.65
C ASN A 113 -8.40 -5.10 10.11
N PHE A 114 -9.50 -5.12 10.82
CA PHE A 114 -9.63 -5.55 12.20
C PHE A 114 -10.36 -6.89 12.35
N SER A 115 -10.61 -7.62 11.27
CA SER A 115 -11.43 -8.85 11.29
C SER A 115 -10.77 -10.00 12.06
N ASP A 116 -9.43 -10.05 12.13
CA ASP A 116 -8.73 -11.04 12.95
C ASP A 116 -8.63 -10.54 14.40
N PRO A 117 -9.07 -11.35 15.40
CA PRO A 117 -8.95 -10.97 16.80
C PRO A 117 -7.51 -10.96 17.33
N ASN A 118 -6.57 -11.65 16.67
CA ASN A 118 -5.20 -11.84 17.13
C ASN A 118 -4.20 -10.86 16.53
N GLU A 119 -4.56 -10.21 15.42
CA GLU A 119 -3.71 -9.22 14.74
C GLU A 119 -4.55 -8.16 14.01
N THR A 120 -3.91 -7.08 13.67
CA THR A 120 -4.48 -6.01 12.83
C THR A 120 -3.65 -5.91 11.56
N GLU A 121 -4.28 -5.69 10.42
CA GLU A 121 -3.59 -5.59 9.13
C GLU A 121 -3.73 -4.18 8.55
N ILE A 122 -2.61 -3.56 8.12
CA ILE A 122 -2.66 -2.46 7.16
C ILE A 122 -2.67 -3.08 5.77
N LYS A 123 -3.80 -3.00 5.08
CA LYS A 123 -3.97 -3.62 3.75
C LYS A 123 -3.49 -2.74 2.61
N TYR A 124 -3.76 -1.44 2.68
CA TYR A 124 -3.25 -0.45 1.73
C TYR A 124 -2.78 0.77 2.49
N PHE A 125 -1.69 1.33 2.03
CA PHE A 125 -1.08 2.54 2.57
C PHE A 125 -0.41 3.30 1.44
N ALA A 126 -0.83 4.52 1.18
CA ALA A 126 -0.20 5.35 0.17
C ALA A 126 -0.45 6.86 0.35
N LEU A 127 0.45 7.64 -0.21
CA LEU A 127 0.19 9.05 -0.56
C LEU A 127 -0.28 9.16 -2.00
N LEU A 128 -1.09 10.16 -2.28
CA LEU A 128 -1.42 10.54 -3.66
C LEU A 128 -0.19 11.22 -4.29
N PRO A 129 0.04 11.07 -5.62
CA PRO A 129 1.29 11.51 -6.28
C PRO A 129 1.71 12.95 -6.00
N GLY A 130 0.78 13.89 -6.00
CA GLY A 130 1.06 15.31 -5.72
C GLY A 130 1.53 15.65 -4.30
N PHE A 131 1.54 14.67 -3.39
CA PHE A 131 1.87 14.83 -1.97
C PHE A 131 3.11 14.04 -1.53
N ILE A 132 3.72 13.31 -2.44
CA ILE A 132 4.97 12.57 -2.21
C ILE A 132 6.13 13.57 -2.04
N GLY A 133 7.12 13.22 -1.21
CA GLY A 133 8.31 14.06 -0.96
C GLY A 133 8.12 15.22 0.03
N GLN A 134 6.93 15.36 0.65
CA GLN A 134 6.61 16.43 1.59
C GLN A 134 6.70 16.00 3.08
N GLY A 135 7.29 14.85 3.37
CA GLY A 135 7.36 14.31 4.74
C GLY A 135 6.07 13.66 5.25
N LEU A 136 4.99 13.70 4.45
CA LEU A 136 3.66 13.22 4.85
C LEU A 136 3.61 11.68 5.02
N GLY A 137 4.36 10.91 4.23
CA GLY A 137 4.37 9.45 4.32
C GLY A 137 4.82 8.95 5.69
N SER A 138 5.86 9.56 6.24
CA SER A 138 6.36 9.23 7.57
C SER A 138 5.36 9.58 8.68
N TYR A 139 4.66 10.70 8.56
CA TYR A 139 3.59 11.09 9.47
C TYR A 139 2.40 10.13 9.37
N LEU A 140 1.90 9.91 8.15
CA LEU A 140 0.76 9.03 7.90
C LEU A 140 1.01 7.60 8.41
N LEU A 141 2.23 7.05 8.18
CA LEU A 141 2.61 5.72 8.67
C LEU A 141 2.62 5.69 10.21
N THR A 142 3.17 6.69 10.88
CA THR A 142 3.11 6.75 12.34
C THR A 142 1.67 6.76 12.85
N GLN A 143 0.81 7.55 12.23
CA GLN A 143 -0.60 7.64 12.62
C GLN A 143 -1.36 6.33 12.33
N SER A 144 -1.06 5.64 11.23
CA SER A 144 -1.68 4.34 10.93
C SER A 144 -1.28 3.26 11.94
N ILE A 145 0.00 3.20 12.34
CA ILE A 145 0.49 2.28 13.36
C ILE A 145 -0.20 2.55 14.70
N ARG A 146 -0.28 3.82 15.12
CA ARG A 146 -0.92 4.20 16.38
C ARG A 146 -2.42 3.91 16.39
N TYR A 147 -3.09 4.15 15.26
CA TYR A 147 -4.51 3.83 15.12
C TYR A 147 -4.75 2.31 15.23
N ALA A 148 -3.98 1.51 14.53
CA ALA A 148 -4.03 0.04 14.62
C ALA A 148 -3.69 -0.46 16.03
N GLY A 149 -2.71 0.15 16.67
CA GLY A 149 -2.23 -0.21 18.01
C GLY A 149 -3.25 -0.04 19.14
N GLN A 150 -4.38 0.65 18.91
CA GLN A 150 -5.46 0.78 19.90
C GLN A 150 -6.04 -0.58 20.34
N ARG A 151 -5.99 -1.61 19.49
CA ARG A 151 -6.43 -2.98 19.82
C ARG A 151 -5.46 -3.76 20.72
N LYS A 152 -4.22 -3.29 20.86
CA LYS A 152 -3.17 -3.98 21.63
C LYS A 152 -2.89 -5.41 21.18
N VAL A 153 -2.98 -5.65 19.88
CA VAL A 153 -2.55 -6.87 19.19
C VAL A 153 -1.46 -6.51 18.19
N PRO A 154 -0.66 -7.46 17.71
CA PRO A 154 0.33 -7.21 16.67
C PRO A 154 -0.26 -6.58 15.43
N LEU A 155 0.55 -5.78 14.76
CA LEU A 155 0.24 -5.16 13.48
C LEU A 155 1.04 -5.82 12.37
N VAL A 156 0.35 -6.23 11.31
CA VAL A 156 0.96 -6.83 10.12
C VAL A 156 0.69 -5.98 8.88
N LEU A 157 1.55 -6.10 7.92
CA LEU A 157 1.39 -5.58 6.56
C LEU A 157 2.26 -6.38 5.61
N ASP A 158 2.02 -6.23 4.33
CA ASP A 158 2.90 -6.70 3.28
C ASP A 158 3.39 -5.54 2.38
N THR A 159 4.51 -5.75 1.72
CA THR A 159 5.03 -4.90 0.64
C THR A 159 5.75 -5.77 -0.39
N CYS A 160 5.84 -5.30 -1.60
CA CYS A 160 6.42 -6.11 -2.67
C CYS A 160 7.27 -5.26 -3.63
N THR A 161 7.87 -5.93 -4.60
CA THR A 161 8.70 -5.31 -5.63
C THR A 161 7.97 -4.33 -6.56
N LEU A 162 6.64 -4.28 -6.54
CA LEU A 162 5.84 -3.30 -7.28
C LEU A 162 5.67 -1.98 -6.54
N ASP A 163 5.89 -1.97 -5.22
CA ASP A 163 5.75 -0.77 -4.39
C ASP A 163 6.92 0.19 -4.58
N HIS A 164 6.83 1.35 -3.96
CA HIS A 164 7.92 2.32 -3.96
C HIS A 164 9.21 1.70 -3.40
N PRO A 165 10.38 1.85 -4.06
CA PRO A 165 11.63 1.19 -3.66
C PRO A 165 12.06 1.42 -2.21
N SER A 166 11.62 2.50 -1.58
CA SER A 166 11.89 2.78 -0.17
C SER A 166 10.84 2.20 0.80
N ALA A 167 9.80 1.50 0.33
CA ALA A 167 8.69 1.06 1.18
C ALA A 167 9.17 0.11 2.28
N LEU A 168 9.84 -0.97 1.92
CA LEU A 168 10.37 -1.96 2.86
C LEU A 168 11.26 -1.31 3.94
N GLU A 169 12.19 -0.45 3.52
CA GLU A 169 13.10 0.22 4.43
C GLU A 169 12.37 1.22 5.34
N ASN A 170 11.34 1.89 4.85
CA ASN A 170 10.51 2.77 5.68
C ASN A 170 9.76 2.00 6.76
N TYR A 171 9.25 0.81 6.46
CA TYR A 171 8.62 -0.05 7.46
C TYR A 171 9.63 -0.56 8.49
N ARG A 172 10.80 -1.04 8.05
CA ARG A 172 11.89 -1.47 8.95
C ARG A 172 12.33 -0.36 9.91
N LYS A 173 12.51 0.85 9.42
CA LYS A 173 12.85 2.04 10.26
C LYS A 173 11.77 2.39 11.30
N ARG A 174 10.55 1.92 11.13
CA ARG A 174 9.46 2.09 12.09
C ARG A 174 9.35 0.93 13.07
N GLY A 175 10.20 -0.08 12.98
CA GLY A 175 10.23 -1.22 13.89
C GLY A 175 9.47 -2.44 13.40
N PHE A 176 9.02 -2.46 12.14
CA PHE A 176 8.54 -3.70 11.54
C PHE A 176 9.69 -4.65 11.26
N VAL A 177 9.45 -5.94 11.46
CA VAL A 177 10.38 -7.03 11.18
C VAL A 177 9.75 -7.90 10.09
N VAL A 178 10.54 -8.25 9.09
CA VAL A 178 10.14 -9.26 8.09
C VAL A 178 10.08 -10.61 8.78
N TYR A 179 8.95 -11.30 8.70
CA TYR A 179 8.76 -12.61 9.30
C TYR A 179 8.54 -13.71 8.28
N ASP A 180 8.18 -13.33 7.04
CA ASP A 180 7.99 -14.26 5.93
C ASP A 180 8.22 -13.57 4.60
N GLU A 181 8.52 -14.34 3.55
CA GLU A 181 8.77 -13.87 2.18
C GLU A 181 8.22 -14.88 1.19
N ASP A 182 7.69 -14.41 0.06
CA ASP A 182 7.18 -15.27 -1.01
C ASP A 182 7.46 -14.67 -2.39
N ASP A 183 7.58 -15.56 -3.39
CA ASP A 183 7.67 -15.21 -4.80
C ASP A 183 6.37 -15.60 -5.49
N GLU A 184 5.69 -14.64 -6.08
CA GLU A 184 4.39 -14.84 -6.73
C GLU A 184 4.38 -14.35 -8.18
N GLU A 185 3.45 -14.90 -8.95
CA GLU A 185 3.10 -14.44 -10.29
C GLU A 185 1.92 -13.47 -10.21
N TYR A 186 2.09 -12.25 -10.72
CA TYR A 186 1.03 -11.25 -10.72
C TYR A 186 0.66 -10.87 -12.16
N PRO A 187 -0.60 -11.06 -12.59
CA PRO A 187 -1.04 -10.68 -13.92
C PRO A 187 -0.84 -9.18 -14.13
N ASP A 188 -0.03 -8.80 -15.13
CA ASP A 188 0.26 -7.38 -15.39
C ASP A 188 -1.02 -6.63 -15.82
N PRO A 189 -1.56 -5.75 -14.96
CA PRO A 189 -2.83 -5.07 -15.24
C PRO A 189 -2.72 -4.01 -16.37
N ARG A 190 -1.51 -3.73 -16.85
CA ARG A 190 -1.26 -2.85 -17.99
C ARG A 190 -1.50 -3.54 -19.31
N LEU A 191 -1.44 -4.88 -19.32
CA LEU A 191 -1.62 -5.68 -20.55
C LEU A 191 -3.05 -6.11 -20.80
N ASP A 192 -3.91 -6.13 -19.76
CA ASP A 192 -5.34 -6.41 -19.88
C ASP A 192 -6.21 -5.14 -19.91
N GLY A 193 -5.59 -3.96 -19.87
CA GLY A 193 -6.29 -2.66 -19.90
C GLY A 193 -6.89 -2.22 -18.57
N THR A 194 -6.63 -2.93 -17.47
CA THR A 194 -7.05 -2.53 -16.12
C THR A 194 -6.39 -1.23 -15.67
N ILE A 195 -5.15 -1.01 -16.06
CA ILE A 195 -4.34 0.20 -15.82
C ILE A 195 -3.78 0.69 -17.16
N ARG A 196 -3.46 1.97 -17.26
CA ARG A 196 -2.78 2.52 -18.44
C ARG A 196 -1.47 1.78 -18.69
N ARG A 197 -1.17 1.55 -19.98
CA ARG A 197 0.03 0.81 -20.38
C ARG A 197 1.36 1.48 -19.95
N ASP A 198 1.35 2.79 -19.79
CA ASP A 198 2.50 3.62 -19.41
C ASP A 198 2.59 3.91 -17.90
N ALA A 199 1.72 3.28 -17.09
CA ALA A 199 1.74 3.40 -15.63
C ALA A 199 2.90 2.59 -15.02
N GLY A 200 3.34 2.98 -13.81
CA GLY A 200 4.33 2.25 -13.05
C GLY A 200 5.65 2.07 -13.80
N GLN A 201 6.21 3.15 -14.36
CA GLN A 201 7.38 3.09 -15.23
C GLN A 201 8.64 2.47 -14.58
N HIS A 202 8.66 2.37 -13.26
CA HIS A 202 9.74 1.70 -12.53
C HIS A 202 9.61 0.16 -12.55
N VAL A 203 8.46 -0.36 -12.98
CA VAL A 203 8.19 -1.79 -13.13
C VAL A 203 8.23 -2.13 -14.63
N PRO A 204 9.19 -2.95 -15.11
CA PRO A 204 9.20 -3.41 -16.50
C PRO A 204 7.88 -4.06 -16.90
N LEU A 205 7.44 -3.84 -18.15
CA LEU A 205 6.28 -4.56 -18.68
C LEU A 205 6.58 -6.06 -18.74
N ALA A 206 5.59 -6.87 -18.39
CA ALA A 206 5.62 -8.31 -18.66
C ALA A 206 5.48 -8.55 -20.17
N GLU A 207 6.51 -9.11 -20.83
CA GLU A 207 6.54 -9.43 -22.27
C GLU A 207 6.33 -10.92 -22.51
#